data_7a25b2943d65e152b9489a218bba8d7f
#
_entry.id   7a25b2943d65e152b9489a218bba8d7f
#
_cell.length_a   1.000
_cell.length_b   1.000
_cell.length_c   1.000
_cell.angle_alpha   90.00
_cell.angle_beta   90.00
_cell.angle_gamma   90.00
#
_symmetry.space_group_name_H-M   'P 1'
#
loop_
_entity.id
_entity.type
_entity.pdbx_description
1 polymer ?
#
loop_
_entity_poly.entity_id
_entity_poly.type
_entity_poly.pdbx_seq_one_letter_code
_entity_poly.pdbx_strand_id
1 'polypeptide(L)'
;MLLKDDHEEKRRKSIKRERRKVREKGGKEAPMQMENIKMYEKTEKSEKTGKQKKFEREELLRIKHLSVTFTQYDGWFSRKTLPVIRDLSLSVSRGEMVAVVGSSGSGKSLLAHAVMGVLPYNGKCGGDIYYKGEQLTSKRIKKLRGHEIVLVPQSVSYLDPLMKVGEQVAGGKERITLEKSRKALARYGLDKEVDHMYPFELSGGMARRV
;
A
#
# COMPACT_ATOMS: atom_id res chain seq x y z
N MET A 1 20.82 21.14 17.45
CA MET A 1 20.05 22.19 16.77
C MET A 1 20.69 22.63 15.44
N LEU A 2 21.99 22.43 15.23
CA LEU A 2 22.75 22.88 14.03
C LEU A 2 22.69 21.98 12.78
N LEU A 3 22.19 20.77 12.84
CA LEU A 3 22.17 19.84 11.70
C LEU A 3 20.87 19.93 10.83
N LYS A 4 19.84 20.61 11.29
CA LYS A 4 18.59 20.80 10.50
C LYS A 4 18.72 21.91 9.47
N ASP A 5 19.50 22.98 9.77
CA ASP A 5 19.64 24.14 8.89
C ASP A 5 20.42 23.85 7.60
N ASP A 6 21.43 22.97 7.69
CA ASP A 6 22.30 22.64 6.52
C ASP A 6 21.55 21.79 5.46
N HIS A 7 20.65 20.92 5.88
CA HIS A 7 19.80 20.14 4.98
C HIS A 7 18.75 21.01 4.25
N GLU A 8 18.22 21.98 4.95
CA GLU A 8 17.20 22.89 4.40
C GLU A 8 17.82 23.87 3.40
N GLU A 9 19.02 24.34 3.67
CA GLU A 9 19.76 25.22 2.77
C GLU A 9 20.22 24.50 1.49
N LYS A 10 20.70 23.27 1.59
CA LYS A 10 21.03 22.42 0.43
C LYS A 10 19.82 22.14 -0.44
N ARG A 11 18.66 21.92 0.17
CA ARG A 11 17.39 21.68 -0.52
C ARG A 11 16.91 22.94 -1.25
N ARG A 12 17.01 24.12 -0.64
CA ARG A 12 16.68 25.41 -1.28
C ARG A 12 17.59 25.71 -2.47
N LYS A 13 18.87 25.40 -2.38
CA LYS A 13 19.83 25.56 -3.49
C LYS A 13 19.52 24.60 -4.65
N SER A 14 19.08 23.39 -4.38
CA SER A 14 18.66 22.40 -5.39
C SER A 14 17.43 22.88 -6.17
N ILE A 15 16.38 23.33 -5.48
CA ILE A 15 15.15 23.84 -6.09
C ILE A 15 15.44 25.09 -6.94
N LYS A 16 16.33 25.96 -6.49
CA LYS A 16 16.73 27.18 -7.25
C LYS A 16 17.49 26.83 -8.53
N ARG A 17 18.30 25.76 -8.52
CA ARG A 17 19.00 25.24 -9.71
C ARG A 17 18.04 24.61 -10.72
N GLU A 18 17.04 23.89 -10.27
CA GLU A 18 16.02 23.31 -11.17
C GLU A 18 15.15 24.37 -11.82
N ARG A 19 14.74 25.41 -11.07
CA ARG A 19 14.01 26.56 -11.63
C ARG A 19 14.78 27.27 -12.73
N ARG A 20 16.10 27.39 -12.59
CA ARG A 20 16.97 27.98 -13.59
C ARG A 20 17.05 27.11 -14.86
N LYS A 21 17.18 25.79 -14.72
CA LYS A 21 17.17 24.84 -15.85
C LYS A 21 15.86 24.83 -16.63
N VAL A 22 14.70 24.97 -15.95
CA VAL A 22 13.39 25.05 -16.59
C VAL A 22 13.21 26.37 -17.37
N ARG A 23 13.77 27.48 -16.86
CA ARG A 23 13.76 28.77 -17.58
C ARG A 23 14.65 28.80 -18.80
N GLU A 24 15.81 28.12 -18.75
CA GLU A 24 16.80 28.07 -19.84
C GLU A 24 16.40 27.13 -20.98
N LYS A 25 15.51 26.15 -20.74
CA LYS A 25 14.99 25.17 -21.73
C LYS A 25 13.64 25.57 -22.33
N GLY A 26 13.43 26.83 -22.68
CA GLY A 26 12.37 27.30 -23.59
C GLY A 26 11.09 26.45 -23.68
N GLY A 27 10.25 26.48 -22.69
CA GLY A 27 8.80 26.66 -22.77
C GLY A 27 7.89 25.64 -23.48
N LYS A 28 8.28 24.40 -23.83
CA LYS A 28 7.37 23.47 -24.51
C LYS A 28 7.04 22.13 -23.79
N GLU A 29 7.61 21.86 -22.64
CA GLU A 29 7.33 20.63 -21.86
C GLU A 29 6.83 20.90 -20.42
N ALA A 30 6.08 21.95 -20.19
CA ALA A 30 5.92 22.52 -18.86
C ALA A 30 4.57 22.40 -18.13
N PRO A 31 3.48 21.73 -18.52
CA PRO A 31 2.26 21.73 -17.69
C PRO A 31 2.38 20.89 -16.41
N MET A 32 2.95 19.68 -16.51
CA MET A 32 2.94 18.70 -15.40
C MET A 32 3.97 19.00 -14.30
N GLN A 33 5.13 19.57 -14.65
CA GLN A 33 6.16 19.94 -13.67
C GLN A 33 5.81 21.24 -12.92
N MET A 34 5.09 22.17 -13.55
CA MET A 34 4.63 23.41 -12.90
C MET A 34 3.48 23.18 -11.92
N GLU A 35 2.60 22.19 -12.16
CA GLU A 35 1.56 21.82 -11.19
C GLU A 35 2.16 21.19 -9.94
N ASN A 36 3.15 20.33 -10.08
CA ASN A 36 3.86 19.75 -8.95
C ASN A 36 4.58 20.82 -8.12
N ILE A 37 5.22 21.81 -8.76
CA ILE A 37 5.87 22.94 -8.05
C ILE A 37 4.83 23.81 -7.32
N LYS A 38 3.68 24.09 -7.92
CA LYS A 38 2.58 24.84 -7.28
C LYS A 38 1.97 24.07 -6.09
N MET A 39 1.89 22.77 -6.19
CA MET A 39 1.41 21.92 -5.11
C MET A 39 2.37 21.92 -3.91
N TYR A 40 3.69 21.89 -4.15
CA TYR A 40 4.70 22.06 -3.10
C TYR A 40 4.66 23.44 -2.45
N GLU A 41 4.52 24.53 -3.22
CA GLU A 41 4.40 25.89 -2.69
C GLU A 41 3.13 26.13 -1.87
N LYS A 42 2.04 25.42 -2.19
CA LYS A 42 0.79 25.48 -1.44
C LYS A 42 0.92 24.75 -0.09
N THR A 43 1.72 23.69 -0.04
CA THR A 43 2.01 22.96 1.20
C THR A 43 2.93 23.77 2.12
N GLU A 44 3.98 24.43 1.59
CA GLU A 44 4.86 25.31 2.39
C GLU A 44 4.16 26.57 2.91
N LYS A 45 3.21 27.14 2.15
CA LYS A 45 2.42 28.30 2.61
C LYS A 45 1.42 27.93 3.70
N SER A 46 0.87 26.71 3.69
CA SER A 46 0.00 26.21 4.76
C SER A 46 0.76 25.95 6.07
N GLU A 47 2.05 25.62 5.99
CA GLU A 47 2.90 25.43 7.16
C GLU A 47 3.30 26.73 7.87
N LYS A 48 3.32 27.86 7.16
CA LYS A 48 3.74 29.16 7.72
C LYS A 48 2.61 30.01 8.31
N THR A 49 1.34 29.66 8.09
CA THR A 49 0.19 30.51 8.51
C THR A 49 -0.80 29.81 9.42
N GLY A 50 -0.40 28.77 10.13
CA GLY A 50 -1.32 28.11 11.04
C GLY A 50 -0.69 27.85 12.39
N LYS A 51 -1.24 28.43 13.45
CA LYS A 51 -1.34 27.73 14.73
C LYS A 51 -2.06 26.42 14.44
N GLN A 52 -1.33 25.41 13.93
CA GLN A 52 -1.84 24.05 13.80
C GLN A 52 -2.19 23.63 15.22
N LYS A 53 -3.48 23.61 15.55
CA LYS A 53 -3.99 22.64 16.50
C LYS A 53 -3.41 21.31 16.00
N LYS A 54 -2.44 20.80 16.72
CA LYS A 54 -1.89 19.46 16.53
C LYS A 54 -3.07 18.52 16.79
N PHE A 55 -3.87 18.25 15.74
CA PHE A 55 -4.76 17.11 15.78
C PHE A 55 -3.82 15.94 15.94
N GLU A 56 -3.72 15.41 17.14
CA GLU A 56 -3.11 14.12 17.38
C GLU A 56 -3.92 13.13 16.55
N ARG A 57 -3.46 12.90 15.33
CA ARG A 57 -4.09 11.90 14.47
C ARG A 57 -3.88 10.57 15.17
N GLU A 58 -4.97 9.93 15.51
CA GLU A 58 -4.97 8.59 16.10
C GLU A 58 -4.10 7.66 15.25
N GLU A 59 -3.03 7.13 15.84
CA GLU A 59 -2.16 6.19 15.17
C GLU A 59 -2.90 4.87 15.01
N LEU A 60 -3.10 4.46 13.76
CA LEU A 60 -3.86 3.28 13.41
C LEU A 60 -2.98 2.02 13.30
N LEU A 61 -1.84 2.14 12.63
CA LEU A 61 -0.87 1.06 12.44
C LEU A 61 0.52 1.56 12.84
N ARG A 62 1.21 0.77 13.64
CA ARG A 62 2.63 1.01 13.98
C ARG A 62 3.43 -0.26 13.75
N ILE A 63 4.50 -0.14 13.01
CA ILE A 63 5.45 -1.22 12.76
C ILE A 63 6.79 -0.79 13.37
N LYS A 64 7.39 -1.68 14.15
CA LYS A 64 8.69 -1.47 14.80
C LYS A 64 9.66 -2.58 14.41
N HIS A 65 10.80 -2.21 13.86
CA HIS A 65 11.91 -3.12 13.55
C HIS A 65 11.50 -4.38 12.79
N LEU A 66 10.56 -4.24 11.83
CA LEU A 66 10.10 -5.36 11.02
C LEU A 66 11.24 -5.94 10.22
N SER A 67 11.45 -7.21 10.36
CA SER A 67 12.36 -8.00 9.53
C SER A 67 11.61 -9.18 8.91
N VAL A 68 11.89 -9.45 7.64
CA VAL A 68 11.33 -10.60 6.94
C VAL A 68 12.47 -11.37 6.28
N THR A 69 12.58 -12.64 6.61
CA THR A 69 13.60 -13.54 6.10
C THR A 69 12.96 -14.79 5.51
N PHE A 70 13.57 -15.33 4.47
CA PHE A 70 13.14 -16.60 3.88
C PHE A 70 14.23 -17.66 4.04
N THR A 71 13.82 -18.87 4.36
CA THR A 71 14.72 -20.04 4.36
C THR A 71 14.64 -20.72 2.99
N GLN A 72 15.76 -20.79 2.29
CA GLN A 72 15.91 -21.49 1.03
C GLN A 72 16.85 -22.69 1.26
N TYR A 73 16.54 -23.82 0.66
CA TYR A 73 17.42 -24.98 0.63
C TYR A 73 18.35 -24.86 -0.58
N ASP A 74 19.64 -24.92 -0.33
CA ASP A 74 20.69 -24.92 -1.34
C ASP A 74 21.36 -26.30 -1.33
N GLY A 75 20.90 -27.17 -2.22
CA GLY A 75 21.28 -28.57 -2.23
C GLY A 75 20.65 -29.41 -1.12
N TRP A 76 21.17 -30.62 -0.91
CA TRP A 76 20.54 -31.63 -0.02
C TRP A 76 20.66 -31.31 1.48
N PHE A 77 21.64 -30.51 1.92
CA PHE A 77 21.90 -30.30 3.36
C PHE A 77 22.15 -28.83 3.75
N SER A 78 22.21 -27.90 2.82
CA SER A 78 22.50 -26.50 3.14
C SER A 78 21.23 -25.67 3.22
N ARG A 79 21.08 -24.90 4.30
CA ARG A 79 19.99 -23.92 4.48
C ARG A 79 20.57 -22.52 4.40
N LYS A 80 20.08 -21.73 3.47
CA LYS A 80 20.44 -20.32 3.31
C LYS A 80 19.29 -19.43 3.76
N THR A 81 19.57 -18.48 4.62
CA THR A 81 18.60 -17.46 5.04
C THR A 81 18.78 -16.22 4.18
N LEU A 82 17.71 -15.81 3.51
CA LEU A 82 17.67 -14.62 2.66
C LEU A 82 16.89 -13.51 3.37
N PRO A 83 17.55 -12.46 3.87
CA PRO A 83 16.87 -11.31 4.43
C PRO A 83 16.32 -10.43 3.29
N VAL A 84 15.00 -10.19 3.28
CA VAL A 84 14.33 -9.34 2.29
C VAL A 84 13.98 -7.98 2.91
N ILE A 85 13.44 -7.98 4.11
CA ILE A 85 13.26 -6.77 4.91
C ILE A 85 14.18 -6.93 6.13
N ARG A 86 15.07 -5.95 6.36
CA ARG A 86 16.06 -6.07 7.45
C ARG A 86 15.63 -5.36 8.71
N ASP A 87 15.21 -4.11 8.58
CA ASP A 87 14.75 -3.26 9.68
C ASP A 87 13.86 -2.16 9.10
N LEU A 88 12.56 -2.32 9.25
CA LEU A 88 11.59 -1.37 8.75
C LEU A 88 10.69 -0.91 9.88
N SER A 89 10.66 0.38 10.11
CA SER A 89 9.74 0.99 11.06
C SER A 89 8.92 2.05 10.36
N LEU A 90 7.60 2.01 10.55
CA LEU A 90 6.69 3.02 10.03
C LEU A 90 5.44 3.12 10.90
N SER A 91 4.76 4.26 10.83
CA SER A 91 3.44 4.43 11.42
C SER A 91 2.47 4.99 10.38
N VAL A 92 1.20 4.64 10.52
CA VAL A 92 0.11 5.13 9.69
C VAL A 92 -0.98 5.64 10.61
N SER A 93 -1.36 6.89 10.44
CA SER A 93 -2.44 7.54 11.19
C SER A 93 -3.78 7.34 10.51
N ARG A 94 -4.86 7.55 11.25
CA ARG A 94 -6.22 7.47 10.70
C ARG A 94 -6.43 8.49 9.58
N GLY A 95 -6.93 8.02 8.42
CA GLY A 95 -7.15 8.83 7.23
C GLY A 95 -5.88 9.20 6.47
N GLU A 96 -4.72 8.64 6.83
CA GLU A 96 -3.47 8.85 6.13
C GLU A 96 -3.31 7.87 4.97
N MET A 97 -2.74 8.35 3.87
CA MET A 97 -2.27 7.52 2.76
C MET A 97 -0.75 7.46 2.76
N VAL A 98 -0.21 6.26 2.89
CA VAL A 98 1.23 6.01 2.86
C VAL A 98 1.61 5.27 1.59
N ALA A 99 2.51 5.84 0.80
CA ALA A 99 3.05 5.21 -0.40
C ALA A 99 4.38 4.52 -0.08
N VAL A 100 4.46 3.21 -0.35
CA VAL A 100 5.70 2.43 -0.26
C VAL A 100 6.30 2.30 -1.64
N VAL A 101 7.42 2.97 -1.87
CA VAL A 101 8.13 2.98 -3.16
C VAL A 101 9.42 2.18 -3.09
N GLY A 102 9.84 1.63 -4.21
CA GLY A 102 11.08 0.85 -4.32
C GLY A 102 11.12 0.04 -5.61
N SER A 103 12.28 -0.50 -5.96
CA SER A 103 12.47 -1.35 -7.14
C SER A 103 11.63 -2.64 -7.08
N SER A 104 11.47 -3.32 -8.23
CA SER A 104 10.87 -4.65 -8.25
C SER A 104 11.70 -5.61 -7.38
N GLY A 105 11.03 -6.48 -6.63
CA GLY A 105 11.70 -7.41 -5.70
C GLY A 105 12.17 -6.82 -4.38
N SER A 106 12.00 -5.53 -4.11
CA SER A 106 12.43 -4.87 -2.86
C SER A 106 11.61 -5.22 -1.61
N GLY A 107 10.64 -6.12 -1.70
CA GLY A 107 9.86 -6.57 -0.54
C GLY A 107 8.58 -5.78 -0.24
N LYS A 108 8.15 -4.83 -1.11
CA LYS A 108 6.93 -4.03 -0.88
C LYS A 108 5.68 -4.86 -0.60
N SER A 109 5.42 -5.86 -1.41
CA SER A 109 4.29 -6.78 -1.22
C SER A 109 4.45 -7.63 0.03
N LEU A 110 5.70 -7.98 0.38
CA LEU A 110 5.98 -8.75 1.60
C LEU A 110 5.68 -7.96 2.87
N LEU A 111 5.84 -6.64 2.85
CA LEU A 111 5.42 -5.78 3.94
C LEU A 111 3.91 -5.92 4.19
N ALA A 112 3.09 -5.83 3.13
CA ALA A 112 1.64 -6.02 3.25
C ALA A 112 1.30 -7.45 3.74
N HIS A 113 1.97 -8.47 3.20
CA HIS A 113 1.79 -9.86 3.64
C HIS A 113 2.20 -10.08 5.11
N ALA A 114 3.26 -9.42 5.57
CA ALA A 114 3.69 -9.48 6.97
C ALA A 114 2.63 -8.86 7.90
N VAL A 115 2.11 -7.67 7.56
CA VAL A 115 1.03 -7.02 8.31
C VAL A 115 -0.22 -7.90 8.36
N MET A 116 -0.55 -8.55 7.24
CA MET A 116 -1.69 -9.46 7.14
C MET A 116 -1.44 -10.83 7.79
N GLY A 117 -0.19 -11.16 8.16
CA GLY A 117 0.18 -12.45 8.70
C GLY A 117 -0.05 -13.61 7.69
N VAL A 118 0.20 -13.36 6.39
CA VAL A 118 0.04 -14.32 5.29
C VAL A 118 1.35 -14.57 4.55
N LEU A 119 2.47 -14.50 5.27
CA LEU A 119 3.76 -14.88 4.71
C LEU A 119 3.77 -16.37 4.32
N PRO A 120 4.50 -16.75 3.25
CA PRO A 120 4.73 -18.16 2.92
C PRO A 120 5.34 -18.95 4.09
N TYR A 121 5.17 -20.27 4.08
CA TYR A 121 5.60 -21.16 5.17
C TYR A 121 7.11 -21.10 5.48
N ASN A 122 7.93 -20.79 4.49
CA ASN A 122 9.39 -20.61 4.62
C ASN A 122 9.80 -19.19 5.01
N GLY A 123 8.84 -18.28 5.18
CA GLY A 123 9.05 -16.90 5.62
C GLY A 123 8.95 -16.75 7.13
N LYS A 124 9.89 -16.05 7.72
CA LYS A 124 9.89 -15.65 9.13
C LYS A 124 9.79 -14.15 9.25
N CYS A 125 8.96 -13.69 10.18
CA CYS A 125 8.75 -12.29 10.51
C CYS A 125 9.29 -12.03 11.91
N GLY A 126 10.12 -11.00 12.06
CA GLY A 126 10.58 -10.45 13.34
C GLY A 126 10.13 -9.00 13.50
N GLY A 127 10.27 -8.46 14.71
CA GLY A 127 9.77 -7.13 15.07
C GLY A 127 8.32 -7.15 15.51
N ASP A 128 7.77 -5.97 15.79
CA ASP A 128 6.45 -5.80 16.37
C ASP A 128 5.53 -5.00 15.44
N ILE A 129 4.30 -5.45 15.32
CA ILE A 129 3.24 -4.74 14.60
C ILE A 129 2.11 -4.47 15.57
N TYR A 130 1.65 -3.23 15.63
CA TYR A 130 0.54 -2.78 16.46
C TYR A 130 -0.57 -2.21 15.59
N TYR A 131 -1.81 -2.53 15.93
CA TYR A 131 -3.00 -1.98 15.30
C TYR A 131 -3.94 -1.43 16.36
N LYS A 132 -4.29 -0.14 16.25
CA LYS A 132 -5.07 0.59 17.27
C LYS A 132 -4.47 0.45 18.69
N GLY A 133 -3.15 0.60 18.78
CA GLY A 133 -2.42 0.54 20.06
C GLY A 133 -2.15 -0.86 20.61
N GLU A 134 -2.76 -1.91 20.07
CA GLU A 134 -2.58 -3.29 20.54
C GLU A 134 -1.73 -4.11 19.58
N GLN A 135 -0.89 -5.00 20.13
CA GLN A 135 -0.03 -5.86 19.32
C GLN A 135 -0.84 -6.79 18.42
N LEU A 136 -0.41 -6.88 17.15
CA LEU A 136 -1.05 -7.67 16.12
C LEU A 136 -0.54 -9.12 16.15
N THR A 137 -1.08 -9.91 17.06
CA THR A 137 -0.76 -11.34 17.18
C THR A 137 -1.42 -12.16 16.07
N SER A 138 -0.92 -13.39 15.84
CA SER A 138 -1.51 -14.32 14.85
C SER A 138 -3.00 -14.62 15.10
N LYS A 139 -3.45 -14.64 16.35
CA LYS A 139 -4.87 -14.80 16.69
C LYS A 139 -5.68 -13.55 16.34
N ARG A 140 -5.13 -12.36 16.64
CA ARG A 140 -5.81 -11.09 16.45
C ARG A 140 -5.96 -10.78 14.97
N ILE A 141 -4.89 -10.94 14.18
CA ILE A 141 -4.96 -10.64 12.74
C ILE A 141 -5.96 -11.53 12.00
N LYS A 142 -6.12 -12.79 12.41
CA LYS A 142 -7.14 -13.69 11.83
C LYS A 142 -8.57 -13.16 12.01
N LYS A 143 -8.85 -12.45 13.11
CA LYS A 143 -10.16 -11.83 13.37
C LYS A 143 -10.35 -10.52 12.60
N LEU A 144 -9.26 -9.77 12.38
CA LEU A 144 -9.32 -8.46 11.73
C LEU A 144 -9.30 -8.54 10.21
N ARG A 145 -8.73 -9.61 9.64
CA ARG A 145 -8.69 -9.83 8.20
C ARG A 145 -10.07 -9.85 7.57
N GLY A 146 -10.24 -9.11 6.48
CA GLY A 146 -11.49 -9.02 5.73
C GLY A 146 -12.58 -8.20 6.43
N HIS A 147 -12.31 -7.66 7.63
CA HIS A 147 -13.24 -6.80 8.38
C HIS A 147 -12.68 -5.40 8.59
N GLU A 148 -11.55 -5.30 9.31
CA GLU A 148 -10.92 -4.02 9.62
C GLU A 148 -9.66 -3.79 8.79
N ILE A 149 -8.95 -4.87 8.42
CA ILE A 149 -7.74 -4.82 7.60
C ILE A 149 -7.99 -5.67 6.36
N VAL A 150 -7.87 -5.05 5.20
CA VAL A 150 -8.11 -5.69 3.89
C VAL A 150 -6.86 -5.52 3.03
N LEU A 151 -6.49 -6.56 2.32
CA LEU A 151 -5.46 -6.56 1.30
C LEU A 151 -6.11 -6.61 -0.07
N VAL A 152 -5.80 -5.62 -0.91
CA VAL A 152 -6.14 -5.67 -2.34
C VAL A 152 -4.92 -6.17 -3.10
N PRO A 153 -4.93 -7.39 -3.64
CA PRO A 153 -3.77 -7.96 -4.32
C PRO A 153 -3.59 -7.35 -5.71
N GLN A 154 -2.35 -7.36 -6.20
CA GLN A 154 -2.03 -6.92 -7.55
C GLN A 154 -2.47 -7.93 -8.62
N SER A 155 -2.50 -9.22 -8.27
CA SER A 155 -2.83 -10.31 -9.19
C SER A 155 -4.31 -10.69 -9.10
N VAL A 156 -4.90 -10.99 -10.24
CA VAL A 156 -6.26 -11.54 -10.34
C VAL A 156 -6.34 -13.03 -9.98
N SER A 157 -5.20 -13.69 -9.76
CA SER A 157 -5.11 -15.10 -9.38
C SER A 157 -5.69 -15.41 -7.97
N TYR A 158 -6.10 -14.39 -7.24
CA TYR A 158 -6.80 -14.55 -5.96
C TYR A 158 -8.30 -14.83 -6.11
N LEU A 159 -8.84 -14.64 -7.30
CA LEU A 159 -10.21 -15.07 -7.59
C LEU A 159 -10.26 -16.59 -7.65
N ASP A 160 -11.25 -17.18 -7.01
CA ASP A 160 -11.51 -18.63 -7.09
C ASP A 160 -11.99 -19.00 -8.50
N PRO A 161 -11.23 -19.79 -9.28
CA PRO A 161 -11.60 -20.11 -10.64
C PRO A 161 -12.87 -20.95 -10.76
N LEU A 162 -13.29 -21.62 -9.68
CA LEU A 162 -14.44 -22.52 -9.65
C LEU A 162 -15.71 -21.87 -9.10
N MET A 163 -15.64 -20.60 -8.68
CA MET A 163 -16.75 -19.83 -8.13
C MET A 163 -17.12 -18.69 -9.05
N LYS A 164 -18.40 -18.46 -9.25
CA LYS A 164 -18.92 -17.33 -10.06
C LYS A 164 -18.55 -15.99 -9.44
N VAL A 165 -18.29 -15.00 -10.27
CA VAL A 165 -17.87 -13.65 -9.85
C VAL A 165 -18.86 -13.04 -8.87
N GLY A 166 -20.14 -13.09 -9.16
CA GLY A 166 -21.17 -12.53 -8.28
C GLY A 166 -21.19 -13.15 -6.90
N GLU A 167 -20.96 -14.46 -6.79
CA GLU A 167 -20.88 -15.18 -5.52
C GLU A 167 -19.65 -14.79 -4.72
N GLN A 168 -18.50 -14.59 -5.38
CA GLN A 168 -17.26 -14.14 -4.75
C GLN A 168 -17.39 -12.73 -4.21
N VAL A 169 -17.96 -11.80 -4.99
CA VAL A 169 -18.21 -10.42 -4.57
C VAL A 169 -19.26 -10.36 -3.45
N ALA A 170 -20.22 -11.25 -3.45
CA ALA A 170 -21.18 -11.38 -2.35
C ALA A 170 -20.53 -11.87 -1.03
N GLY A 171 -19.34 -12.46 -1.09
CA GLY A 171 -18.59 -12.87 0.11
C GLY A 171 -19.17 -14.08 0.83
N GLY A 172 -19.90 -14.94 0.12
CA GLY A 172 -20.56 -16.14 0.65
C GLY A 172 -21.97 -15.87 1.22
N LYS A 173 -22.61 -16.92 1.69
CA LYS A 173 -24.08 -17.02 1.92
C LYS A 173 -24.70 -15.97 2.86
N GLU A 174 -23.94 -15.23 3.64
CA GLU A 174 -24.51 -14.39 4.71
C GLU A 174 -24.18 -12.89 4.61
N ARG A 175 -23.29 -12.45 3.70
CA ARG A 175 -22.76 -11.08 3.78
C ARG A 175 -23.40 -10.07 2.86
N ILE A 176 -23.63 -10.42 1.62
CA ILE A 176 -24.18 -9.49 0.63
C ILE A 176 -25.14 -10.26 -0.29
N THR A 177 -26.31 -9.69 -0.57
CA THR A 177 -27.21 -10.27 -1.58
C THR A 177 -26.62 -10.12 -2.98
N LEU A 178 -26.97 -11.01 -3.90
CA LEU A 178 -26.57 -10.91 -5.31
C LEU A 178 -26.90 -9.55 -5.93
N GLU A 179 -28.01 -8.94 -5.51
CA GLU A 179 -28.36 -7.59 -5.96
C GLU A 179 -27.36 -6.53 -5.53
N LYS A 180 -26.85 -6.60 -4.31
CA LYS A 180 -25.80 -5.69 -3.82
C LYS A 180 -24.46 -5.95 -4.52
N SER A 181 -24.16 -7.23 -4.81
CA SER A 181 -23.00 -7.61 -5.64
C SER A 181 -23.08 -6.97 -7.01
N ARG A 182 -24.20 -7.08 -7.71
CA ARG A 182 -24.43 -6.43 -9.01
C ARG A 182 -24.26 -4.92 -8.96
N LYS A 183 -24.80 -4.27 -7.93
CA LYS A 183 -24.60 -2.82 -7.74
C LYS A 183 -23.12 -2.46 -7.51
N ALA A 184 -22.38 -3.30 -6.81
CA ALA A 184 -20.94 -3.11 -6.63
C ALA A 184 -20.18 -3.25 -7.95
N LEU A 185 -20.43 -4.31 -8.71
CA LEU A 185 -19.82 -4.55 -10.03
C LEU A 185 -20.12 -3.41 -11.02
N ALA A 186 -21.38 -2.94 -11.06
CA ALA A 186 -21.80 -1.83 -11.92
C ALA A 186 -21.05 -0.51 -11.63
N ARG A 187 -20.65 -0.25 -10.38
CA ARG A 187 -19.81 0.92 -10.03
C ARG A 187 -18.45 0.90 -10.69
N TYR A 188 -17.94 -0.29 -11.00
CA TYR A 188 -16.67 -0.47 -11.71
C TYR A 188 -16.86 -0.70 -13.21
N GLY A 189 -18.06 -0.40 -13.76
CA GLY A 189 -18.34 -0.52 -15.18
C GLY A 189 -18.35 -1.97 -15.67
N LEU A 190 -18.84 -2.88 -14.83
CA LEU A 190 -19.05 -4.28 -15.18
C LEU A 190 -20.55 -4.53 -15.36
N ASP A 191 -20.90 -5.17 -16.49
CA ASP A 191 -22.29 -5.43 -16.86
C ASP A 191 -22.92 -6.52 -15.98
N LYS A 192 -24.26 -6.60 -16.02
CA LYS A 192 -25.04 -7.55 -15.20
C LYS A 192 -24.69 -9.02 -15.46
N GLU A 193 -24.19 -9.32 -16.66
CA GLU A 193 -23.83 -10.68 -17.07
C GLU A 193 -22.59 -11.19 -16.34
N VAL A 194 -21.71 -10.27 -15.90
CA VAL A 194 -20.45 -10.60 -15.23
C VAL A 194 -20.66 -11.36 -13.92
N ASP A 195 -21.76 -11.16 -13.23
CA ASP A 195 -22.04 -11.87 -11.97
C ASP A 195 -22.23 -13.38 -12.15
N HIS A 196 -22.61 -13.82 -13.34
CA HIS A 196 -22.78 -15.22 -13.70
C HIS A 196 -21.55 -15.88 -14.32
N MET A 197 -20.53 -15.07 -14.71
CA MET A 197 -19.31 -15.54 -15.31
C MET A 197 -18.33 -16.12 -14.28
N TYR A 198 -17.47 -17.01 -14.73
CA TYR A 198 -16.33 -17.47 -13.97
C TYR A 198 -15.11 -16.58 -14.25
N PRO A 199 -14.11 -16.53 -13.35
CA PRO A 199 -12.92 -15.69 -13.53
C PRO A 199 -12.16 -15.91 -14.83
N PHE A 200 -12.13 -17.13 -15.36
CA PHE A 200 -11.46 -17.46 -16.61
C PHE A 200 -12.20 -16.95 -17.87
N GLU A 201 -13.48 -16.59 -17.75
CA GLU A 201 -14.25 -15.99 -18.83
C GLU A 201 -14.06 -14.48 -18.93
N LEU A 202 -13.44 -13.87 -17.91
CA LEU A 202 -13.20 -12.43 -17.85
C LEU A 202 -11.96 -12.03 -18.64
N SER A 203 -12.05 -10.90 -19.33
CA SER A 203 -10.82 -10.24 -19.82
C SER A 203 -9.94 -9.80 -18.64
N GLY A 204 -8.63 -9.64 -18.84
CA GLY A 204 -7.72 -9.19 -17.81
C GLY A 204 -8.11 -7.83 -17.19
N GLY A 205 -8.73 -6.95 -17.98
CA GLY A 205 -9.27 -5.68 -17.50
C GLY A 205 -10.52 -5.83 -16.64
N MET A 206 -11.41 -6.76 -16.98
CA MET A 206 -12.60 -7.08 -16.19
C MET A 206 -12.21 -7.73 -14.87
N ALA A 207 -11.34 -8.73 -14.91
CA ALA A 207 -10.88 -9.43 -13.71
C ALA A 207 -10.18 -8.52 -12.68
N ARG A 208 -9.53 -7.43 -13.14
CA ARG A 208 -8.94 -6.42 -12.23
C ARG A 208 -9.95 -5.47 -11.60
N ARG A 209 -11.14 -5.39 -12.17
CA ARG A 209 -12.23 -4.53 -11.66
C ARG A 209 -13.18 -5.28 -10.73
N VAL A 210 -13.14 -6.61 -10.74
CA VAL A 210 -13.78 -7.49 -9.76
C VAL A 210 -13.04 -7.43 -8.44
#